data_2315832e53e0dbed5ff28f60299e0665
#
_entry.id   2315832e53e0dbed5ff28f60299e0665
#
_cell.length_a   1.000
_cell.length_b   1.000
_cell.length_c   1.000
_cell.angle_alpha   90.00
_cell.angle_beta   90.00
_cell.angle_gamma   90.00
#
_symmetry.space_group_name_H-M   'P 1'
#
loop_
_entity.id
_entity.type
_entity.pdbx_description
1 polymer ?
#
loop_
_entity_poly.entity_id
_entity_poly.type
_entity_poly.pdbx_seq_one_letter_code
_entity_poly.pdbx_strand_id
1 'polypeptide(L)'
;MEEKGKNLYTVAHLFVAAIRVCEHQMSSPPTIDDISKTLAMSLERSNYVCRKLKELGVIDSVEGSYGNRLFVQDHLKIEEIPRDADQTQLDAELQKFKKS
;
A
#
# COMPACT_ATOMS: atom_id res chain seq x y z
N MET A 1 -11.75 -1.32 11.52
CA MET A 1 -11.52 -1.57 11.23
C MET A 1 -11.10 -1.76 10.58
N GLU A 2 -11.07 -1.58 10.39
CA GLU A 2 -10.80 -1.79 9.82
C GLU A 2 -9.94 -2.16 8.93
N GLU A 3 -8.93 -1.82 8.95
CA GLU A 3 -8.04 -2.23 8.07
C GLU A 3 -7.84 -3.65 8.17
N LYS A 4 -8.19 -4.21 9.21
CA LYS A 4 -8.15 -5.53 9.38
C LYS A 4 -8.64 -6.33 8.28
N GLY A 5 -9.55 -6.00 7.61
CA GLY A 5 -10.09 -6.78 6.56
C GLY A 5 -9.45 -6.58 5.21
N LYS A 6 -8.46 -5.72 5.14
CA LYS A 6 -7.86 -5.44 3.86
C LYS A 6 -6.56 -6.16 3.70
N ASN A 7 -6.36 -6.80 2.57
CA ASN A 7 -5.12 -7.50 2.33
C ASN A 7 -4.15 -6.56 1.65
N LEU A 8 -2.92 -6.98 1.54
CA LEU A 8 -1.87 -6.14 0.98
C LEU A 8 -2.17 -5.75 -0.46
N TYR A 9 -2.78 -6.65 -1.22
CA TYR A 9 -3.11 -6.36 -2.60
C TYR A 9 -4.01 -5.13 -2.70
N THR A 10 -5.07 -5.11 -1.91
CA THR A 10 -6.01 -4.01 -1.92
C THR A 10 -5.35 -2.72 -1.44
N VAL A 11 -4.58 -2.82 -0.37
CA VAL A 11 -3.93 -1.65 0.18
C VAL A 11 -2.90 -1.11 -0.79
N ALA A 12 -2.25 -1.99 -1.55
CA ALA A 12 -1.26 -1.56 -2.53
C ALA A 12 -1.91 -0.68 -3.59
N HIS A 13 -3.11 -1.05 -4.05
CA HIS A 13 -3.80 -0.24 -5.02
C HIS A 13 -4.16 1.12 -4.42
N LEU A 14 -4.58 1.13 -3.16
CA LEU A 14 -4.92 2.40 -2.51
C LEU A 14 -3.68 3.26 -2.34
N PHE A 15 -2.56 2.63 -2.02
CA PHE A 15 -1.31 3.35 -1.81
C PHE A 15 -0.87 4.02 -3.12
N VAL A 16 -0.92 3.28 -4.22
CA VAL A 16 -0.55 3.82 -5.51
C VAL A 16 -1.48 4.96 -5.89
N ALA A 17 -2.78 4.77 -5.64
CA ALA A 17 -3.75 5.81 -5.96
C ALA A 17 -3.48 7.07 -5.13
N ALA A 18 -3.14 6.88 -3.85
CA ALA A 18 -2.86 8.01 -2.98
C ALA A 18 -1.63 8.78 -3.47
N ILE A 19 -0.60 8.06 -3.92
CA ILE A 19 0.60 8.72 -4.42
C ILE A 19 0.23 9.57 -5.63
N ARG A 20 -0.59 9.02 -6.54
CA ARG A 20 -0.96 9.74 -7.74
C ARG A 20 -1.83 10.96 -7.45
N VAL A 21 -2.76 10.80 -6.52
CA VAL A 21 -3.62 11.91 -6.15
C VAL A 21 -2.80 13.02 -5.50
N CYS A 22 -1.90 12.64 -4.59
CA CYS A 22 -1.08 13.63 -3.91
C CYS A 22 -0.15 14.34 -4.89
N GLU A 23 0.41 13.60 -5.84
CA GLU A 23 1.27 14.22 -6.83
C GLU A 23 0.50 15.23 -7.65
N HIS A 24 -0.72 14.90 -7.98
CA HIS A 24 -1.55 15.80 -8.76
C HIS A 24 -1.88 17.06 -7.98
N GLN A 25 -2.23 16.90 -6.72
CA GLN A 25 -2.60 18.04 -5.91
C GLN A 25 -1.44 18.91 -5.50
N MET A 26 -0.30 18.31 -5.20
CA MET A 26 0.84 19.05 -4.70
C MET A 26 1.85 19.39 -5.79
N SER A 27 1.71 18.81 -6.95
CA SER A 27 2.65 18.96 -8.05
C SER A 27 4.03 18.48 -7.65
N SER A 28 4.09 17.56 -6.73
CA SER A 28 5.36 16.96 -6.33
C SER A 28 5.05 15.64 -5.64
N PRO A 29 6.02 14.74 -5.58
CA PRO A 29 5.79 13.44 -4.95
C PRO A 29 5.51 13.62 -3.46
N PRO A 30 4.62 12.83 -2.90
CA PRO A 30 4.27 12.94 -1.49
C PRO A 30 5.25 12.23 -0.57
N THR A 31 5.15 12.54 0.71
CA THR A 31 5.92 11.82 1.73
C THR A 31 4.99 10.76 2.32
N ILE A 32 5.56 9.92 3.18
CA ILE A 32 4.76 8.88 3.81
C ILE A 32 3.69 9.52 4.70
N ASP A 33 3.98 10.68 5.27
CA ASP A 33 3.00 11.37 6.10
C ASP A 33 1.80 11.76 5.25
N ASP A 34 2.05 12.24 4.05
CA ASP A 34 0.97 12.65 3.17
C ASP A 34 0.09 11.45 2.83
N ILE A 35 0.70 10.31 2.59
CA ILE A 35 -0.04 9.11 2.26
C ILE A 35 -0.86 8.64 3.46
N SER A 36 -0.26 8.68 4.65
CA SER A 36 -0.95 8.25 5.85
C SER A 36 -2.21 9.08 6.05
N LYS A 37 -2.11 10.39 5.84
CA LYS A 37 -3.25 11.24 6.02
C LYS A 37 -4.29 10.99 4.96
N THR A 38 -3.85 10.82 3.72
CA THR A 38 -4.78 10.61 2.63
C THR A 38 -5.57 9.33 2.80
N LEU A 39 -4.92 8.29 3.28
CA LEU A 39 -5.59 7.01 3.44
C LEU A 39 -6.15 6.79 4.84
N ALA A 40 -5.96 7.76 5.72
CA ALA A 40 -6.43 7.66 7.10
C ALA A 40 -5.85 6.42 7.77
N MET A 41 -4.57 6.18 7.55
CA MET A 41 -3.89 5.04 8.15
C MET A 41 -2.89 5.53 9.15
N SER A 42 -2.55 4.69 10.12
CA SER A 42 -1.54 5.07 11.09
C SER A 42 -0.20 5.14 10.37
N LEU A 43 0.72 5.91 10.90
CA LEU A 43 2.01 6.04 10.30
C LEU A 43 2.76 4.71 10.34
N GLU A 44 2.57 3.96 11.39
CA GLU A 44 3.22 2.67 11.53
C GLU A 44 2.77 1.73 10.43
N ARG A 45 1.47 1.67 10.19
CA ARG A 45 0.95 0.81 9.16
C ARG A 45 1.39 1.28 7.78
N SER A 46 1.40 2.60 7.58
CA SER A 46 1.82 3.15 6.31
C SER A 46 3.28 2.82 6.04
N ASN A 47 4.12 2.87 7.06
CA ASN A 47 5.53 2.55 6.90
C ASN A 47 5.69 1.08 6.56
N TYR A 48 4.88 0.21 7.17
CA TYR A 48 4.96 -1.22 6.90
C TYR A 48 4.60 -1.48 5.43
N VAL A 49 3.50 -0.91 4.98
CA VAL A 49 3.04 -1.11 3.61
C VAL A 49 4.06 -0.53 2.63
N CYS A 50 4.58 0.65 2.95
CA CYS A 50 5.55 1.30 2.09
C CYS A 50 6.77 0.40 1.91
N ARG A 51 7.25 -0.18 2.99
CA ARG A 51 8.43 -1.03 2.90
C ARG A 51 8.14 -2.25 2.05
N LYS A 52 6.96 -2.85 2.23
CA LYS A 52 6.61 -4.02 1.45
C LYS A 52 6.51 -3.68 -0.04
N LEU A 53 5.91 -2.56 -0.37
CA LEU A 53 5.75 -2.19 -1.76
C LEU A 53 7.09 -1.83 -2.40
N LYS A 54 8.00 -1.29 -1.61
CA LYS A 54 9.32 -0.99 -2.15
C LYS A 54 10.06 -2.30 -2.41
N GLU A 55 9.91 -3.29 -1.56
CA GLU A 55 10.56 -4.57 -1.75
C GLU A 55 10.04 -5.26 -3.01
N LEU A 56 8.78 -5.03 -3.32
CA LEU A 56 8.18 -5.65 -4.48
C LEU A 56 8.43 -4.86 -5.76
N GLY A 57 8.97 -3.68 -5.66
CA GLY A 57 9.22 -2.86 -6.84
C GLY A 57 8.03 -2.07 -7.33
N VAL A 58 6.97 -1.99 -6.53
CA VAL A 58 5.78 -1.23 -6.91
C VAL A 58 6.04 0.26 -6.77
N ILE A 59 6.71 0.66 -5.70
CA ILE A 59 7.02 2.06 -5.47
C ILE A 59 8.47 2.17 -5.06
N ASP A 60 8.97 3.39 -5.05
CA ASP A 60 10.31 3.62 -4.56
C ASP A 60 10.31 5.02 -3.97
N SER A 61 11.41 5.44 -3.42
CA SER A 61 11.48 6.75 -2.81
C SER A 61 12.81 7.42 -3.10
N VAL A 62 12.83 8.75 -3.03
CA VAL A 62 14.06 9.49 -3.18
C VAL A 62 14.14 10.41 -2.01
N GLU A 63 15.36 10.68 -1.57
CA GLU A 63 15.56 11.52 -0.43
C GLU A 63 15.34 12.96 -0.83
N GLY A 64 14.58 13.69 -0.08
CA GLY A 64 14.32 15.08 -0.37
C GLY A 64 14.63 15.95 0.83
N SER A 65 14.43 17.23 0.69
CA SER A 65 14.74 18.18 1.74
C SER A 65 13.93 17.95 3.00
N TYR A 66 12.70 17.52 2.83
CA TYR A 66 11.85 17.34 3.95
C TYR A 66 11.43 15.88 4.16
N GLY A 67 12.32 14.99 3.84
CA GLY A 67 12.04 13.58 4.03
C GLY A 67 12.00 12.85 2.70
N ASN A 68 11.77 11.57 2.76
CA ASN A 68 11.75 10.78 1.55
C ASN A 68 10.45 11.00 0.80
N ARG A 69 10.56 11.14 -0.50
CA ARG A 69 9.40 11.33 -1.35
C ARG A 69 9.13 10.04 -2.09
N LEU A 70 7.87 9.66 -2.15
CA LEU A 70 7.47 8.39 -2.73
C LEU A 70 6.97 8.57 -4.15
N PHE A 71 7.25 7.60 -5.00
CA PHE A 71 6.73 7.65 -6.36
C PHE A 71 6.44 6.22 -6.82
N VAL A 72 5.57 6.09 -7.80
CA VAL A 72 5.19 4.80 -8.32
C VAL A 72 6.26 4.35 -9.30
N GLN A 73 6.83 3.17 -9.07
CA GLN A 73 7.86 2.65 -9.95
C GLN A 73 7.24 1.72 -10.98
N ASP A 74 6.49 0.75 -10.55
CA ASP A 74 5.87 -0.18 -11.49
C ASP A 74 4.57 -0.68 -10.86
N HIS A 75 3.47 -0.06 -11.18
CA HIS A 75 2.21 -0.42 -10.58
C HIS A 75 1.76 -1.83 -10.96
N LEU A 76 2.27 -2.35 -12.06
CA LEU A 76 1.89 -3.69 -12.47
C LEU A 76 2.42 -4.75 -11.52
N LYS A 77 3.42 -4.43 -10.75
CA LYS A 77 3.96 -5.38 -9.80
C LYS A 77 2.95 -5.70 -8.71
N ILE A 78 1.93 -4.88 -8.55
CA ILE A 78 0.90 -5.15 -7.57
C ILE A 78 0.27 -6.50 -7.86
N GLU A 79 0.19 -6.85 -9.14
CA GLU A 79 -0.46 -8.11 -9.51
C GLU A 79 0.33 -9.33 -9.04
N GLU A 80 1.55 -9.13 -8.61
CA GLU A 80 2.36 -10.23 -8.10
C GLU A 80 2.05 -10.49 -6.63
N ILE A 81 1.31 -9.62 -5.99
CA ILE A 81 0.99 -9.79 -4.59
C ILE A 81 -0.12 -10.83 -4.47
N PRO A 82 0.04 -11.84 -3.65
CA PRO A 82 -0.99 -12.84 -3.49
C PRO A 82 -2.24 -12.20 -2.88
N ARG A 83 -3.32 -12.28 -3.58
CA ARG A 83 -4.54 -11.63 -3.13
C ARG A 83 -5.12 -12.26 -1.90
N ASP A 84 -4.78 -13.50 -1.66
CA ASP A 84 -5.30 -14.17 -0.52
C ASP A 84 -4.42 -14.09 0.67
N ALA A 85 -3.29 -13.48 0.54
CA ALA A 85 -2.33 -13.47 1.60
C ALA A 85 -2.89 -13.11 2.94
N ASP A 86 -3.55 -12.01 3.00
CA ASP A 86 -4.07 -11.58 4.26
C ASP A 86 -5.33 -12.29 4.60
N GLN A 87 -6.01 -12.78 3.65
CA GLN A 87 -7.20 -13.42 3.91
C GLN A 87 -6.98 -14.78 4.28
N THR A 88 -5.89 -15.34 3.93
CA THR A 88 -5.66 -16.69 4.17
C THR A 88 -6.01 -17.10 5.55
N GLN A 89 -5.69 -16.33 6.50
CA GLN A 89 -5.98 -16.71 7.78
C GLN A 89 -7.39 -16.85 7.96
N LEU A 90 -8.04 -15.91 7.62
CA LEU A 90 -9.42 -15.91 7.79
C LEU A 90 -10.00 -16.78 6.80
N ASP A 91 -9.64 -16.66 5.61
CA ASP A 91 -10.23 -17.47 4.63
C ASP A 91 -9.89 -18.85 4.79
N ALA A 92 -8.79 -19.16 5.34
CA ALA A 92 -8.47 -20.51 5.49
C ALA A 92 -9.60 -21.14 6.21
N GLU A 93 -10.10 -20.42 7.06
CA GLU A 93 -11.16 -20.96 7.79
C GLU A 93 -12.33 -20.96 6.99
N LEU A 94 -12.55 -19.97 6.33
CA LEU A 94 -13.76 -19.89 5.59
C LEU A 94 -13.62 -20.82 4.54
N GLN A 95 -12.67 -20.82 3.88
CA GLN A 95 -12.52 -21.58 2.82
C GLN A 95 -12.59 -22.86 3.02
N LYS A 96 -12.16 -23.18 4.03
CA LYS A 96 -12.31 -24.41 4.27
C LYS A 96 -13.59 -24.72 4.09
N PHE A 97 -14.29 -23.87 3.98
CA PHE A 97 -15.59 -24.10 3.82
C PHE A 97 -15.96 -23.61 2.63
N LYS A 98 -15.46 -22.93 2.13
CA LYS A 98 -15.82 -22.46 1.00
C LYS A 98 -15.11 -23.02 0.03
N LYS A 99 -14.33 -23.37 -0.01
CA LYS A 99 -13.73 -23.84 -0.56
C LYS A 99 -13.55 -24.54 -0.54
N SER A 100 -13.64 -24.68 -0.03
CA SER A 100 -13.53 -25.00 0.21
C SER A 100 -13.44 -24.84 -0.04
#